data_f7140e84902009f26b0243fdb0c5db78
#
_entry.id   f7140e84902009f26b0243fdb0c5db78
#
_cell.length_a   1.000
_cell.length_b   1.000
_cell.length_c   1.000
_cell.angle_alpha   90.00
_cell.angle_beta   90.00
_cell.angle_gamma   90.00
#
_symmetry.space_group_name_H-M   'P 1'
#
loop_
_entity.id
_entity.type
_entity.pdbx_description
1 polymer ?
#
loop_
_entity_poly.entity_id
_entity_poly.type
_entity_poly.pdbx_seq_one_letter_code
_entity_poly.pdbx_strand_id
1 'polypeptide(L)'
;SWAVRALGCKAGIVCTASHNPSKYNGYKAYGADGCQMTIEAADIVLSKINAVPMFGGAKLVDFDEGIKSGMIEFIKQDVIEAYLDEVQKQQIHPEVCATSGLKVVYTPLNGTGNKPVRAILKRIGVSEVTVVPEQEMPDGHFPTCPFPNPEIKEALHLGLELCKTVKPDLLLATDPDCDRVGIAVPGKDGNYVLFSGNEVGAMLLEYICKERIALGKMPKNPVAVKSIVSTAIADEIAKDYGVEMRNVLTGFKFIGEQIGYLEAAGEADRFIFGFEESYGYLGGSYVRDKDAVIGSMLICEMAAYYRSIGVSLLEAREAMYK
;
A
#
# COMPACT_ATOMS: atom_id res chain seq x y z
N SER A 1 7.72 4.72 -7.52
CA SER A 1 8.84 4.64 -6.58
C SER A 1 9.82 3.52 -6.93
N TRP A 2 9.43 2.23 -6.88
CA TRP A 2 10.32 1.09 -7.16
C TRP A 2 11.03 1.20 -8.51
N ALA A 3 10.31 1.34 -9.62
CA ALA A 3 10.88 1.38 -10.97
C ALA A 3 11.89 2.53 -11.14
N VAL A 4 11.63 3.69 -10.55
CA VAL A 4 12.56 4.83 -10.57
C VAL A 4 13.92 4.43 -9.97
N ARG A 5 13.91 3.76 -8.81
CA ARG A 5 15.12 3.34 -8.11
C ARG A 5 15.81 2.16 -8.82
N ALA A 6 15.04 1.12 -9.16
CA ALA A 6 15.57 -0.11 -9.75
C ALA A 6 16.18 0.12 -11.15
N LEU A 7 15.62 1.04 -11.93
CA LEU A 7 16.09 1.37 -13.28
C LEU A 7 17.06 2.56 -13.30
N GLY A 8 17.37 3.16 -12.15
CA GLY A 8 18.24 4.33 -12.07
C GLY A 8 17.67 5.57 -12.82
N CYS A 9 16.34 5.73 -12.84
CA CYS A 9 15.71 6.84 -13.52
C CYS A 9 16.01 8.16 -12.80
N LYS A 10 16.08 9.25 -13.56
CA LYS A 10 16.30 10.59 -13.00
C LYS A 10 15.04 11.20 -12.39
N ALA A 11 13.87 10.76 -12.84
CA ALA A 11 12.56 11.17 -12.34
C ALA A 11 11.52 10.11 -12.69
N GLY A 12 10.36 10.19 -12.03
CA GLY A 12 9.19 9.39 -12.34
C GLY A 12 7.92 10.23 -12.34
N ILE A 13 6.95 9.82 -13.14
CA ILE A 13 5.61 10.43 -13.16
C ILE A 13 4.58 9.33 -13.08
N VAL A 14 3.57 9.51 -12.22
CA VAL A 14 2.38 8.67 -12.14
C VAL A 14 1.16 9.54 -12.45
N CYS A 15 0.48 9.22 -13.56
CA CYS A 15 -0.77 9.88 -13.94
C CYS A 15 -1.92 9.18 -13.22
N THR A 16 -2.51 9.86 -12.24
CA THR A 16 -3.59 9.30 -11.40
C THR A 16 -4.38 10.40 -10.72
N ALA A 17 -5.69 10.17 -10.56
CA ALA A 17 -6.53 10.91 -9.62
C ALA A 17 -6.74 10.12 -8.31
N SER A 18 -5.97 9.05 -8.07
CA SER A 18 -6.10 8.14 -6.93
C SER A 18 -7.55 7.60 -6.85
N HIS A 19 -8.18 7.68 -5.71
CA HIS A 19 -9.54 7.25 -5.42
C HIS A 19 -10.65 8.26 -5.76
N ASN A 20 -10.30 9.38 -6.43
CA ASN A 20 -11.27 10.39 -6.83
C ASN A 20 -12.11 9.92 -8.02
N PRO A 21 -13.33 10.47 -8.20
CA PRO A 21 -14.17 10.19 -9.38
C PRO A 21 -13.44 10.41 -10.71
N SER A 22 -13.84 9.66 -11.74
CA SER A 22 -13.20 9.63 -13.08
C SER A 22 -13.10 10.98 -13.80
N LYS A 23 -13.92 11.96 -13.41
CA LYS A 23 -13.86 13.34 -13.96
C LYS A 23 -12.62 14.11 -13.52
N TYR A 24 -11.92 13.68 -12.48
CA TYR A 24 -10.68 14.30 -12.02
C TYR A 24 -9.47 13.65 -12.69
N ASN A 25 -8.41 14.43 -12.81
CA ASN A 25 -7.11 13.95 -13.26
C ASN A 25 -6.02 14.61 -12.42
N GLY A 26 -4.81 14.06 -12.49
CA GLY A 26 -3.64 14.58 -11.79
C GLY A 26 -2.40 13.77 -12.11
N TYR A 27 -1.30 14.19 -11.55
CA TYR A 27 -0.07 13.40 -11.58
C TYR A 27 0.78 13.64 -10.34
N LYS A 28 1.55 12.63 -9.98
CA LYS A 28 2.55 12.67 -8.92
C LYS A 28 3.93 12.66 -9.57
N ALA A 29 4.82 13.57 -9.16
CA ALA A 29 6.21 13.64 -9.65
C ALA A 29 7.16 13.09 -8.57
N TYR A 30 8.09 12.24 -8.98
CA TYR A 30 9.06 11.56 -8.13
C TYR A 30 10.48 11.95 -8.51
N GLY A 31 11.35 12.12 -7.52
CA GLY A 31 12.78 12.29 -7.69
C GLY A 31 13.50 10.98 -8.00
N ALA A 32 14.80 11.06 -8.28
CA ALA A 32 15.64 9.89 -8.56
C ALA A 32 15.75 8.92 -7.37
N ASP A 33 15.50 9.39 -6.17
CA ASP A 33 15.41 8.61 -4.93
C ASP A 33 14.12 7.77 -4.82
N GLY A 34 13.17 7.96 -5.76
CA GLY A 34 11.87 7.33 -5.76
C GLY A 34 10.87 7.92 -4.76
N CYS A 35 11.18 9.05 -4.11
CA CYS A 35 10.25 9.78 -3.27
C CYS A 35 9.42 10.76 -4.10
N GLN A 36 8.15 10.92 -3.74
CA GLN A 36 7.35 12.00 -4.29
C GLN A 36 7.98 13.34 -3.89
N MET A 37 8.11 14.26 -4.84
CA MET A 37 8.79 15.55 -4.64
C MET A 37 8.15 16.33 -3.49
N THR A 38 9.00 16.85 -2.61
CA THR A 38 8.61 17.77 -1.54
C THR A 38 8.30 19.17 -2.11
N ILE A 39 7.83 20.09 -1.24
CA ILE A 39 7.29 21.38 -1.67
C ILE A 39 8.29 22.16 -2.53
N GLU A 40 9.54 22.30 -2.08
CA GLU A 40 10.56 23.09 -2.78
C GLU A 40 10.88 22.56 -4.18
N ALA A 41 11.06 21.23 -4.29
CA ALA A 41 11.32 20.59 -5.58
C ALA A 41 10.09 20.67 -6.51
N ALA A 42 8.89 20.52 -5.96
CA ALA A 42 7.64 20.65 -6.72
C ALA A 42 7.44 22.08 -7.24
N ASP A 43 7.75 23.11 -6.47
CA ASP A 43 7.65 24.51 -6.88
C ASP A 43 8.61 24.83 -8.04
N ILE A 44 9.83 24.30 -8.02
CA ILE A 44 10.77 24.42 -9.13
C ILE A 44 10.19 23.80 -10.40
N VAL A 45 9.67 22.56 -10.31
CA VAL A 45 9.04 21.87 -11.46
C VAL A 45 7.84 22.65 -11.97
N LEU A 46 6.95 23.10 -11.06
CA LEU A 46 5.75 23.86 -11.41
C LEU A 46 6.10 25.18 -12.10
N SER A 47 7.15 25.89 -11.66
CA SER A 47 7.62 27.11 -12.30
C SER A 47 8.06 26.87 -13.75
N LYS A 48 8.68 25.72 -14.04
CA LYS A 48 9.07 25.32 -15.40
C LYS A 48 7.87 24.94 -16.25
N ILE A 49 6.91 24.23 -15.69
CA ILE A 49 5.65 23.88 -16.36
C ILE A 49 4.90 25.15 -16.78
N ASN A 50 4.76 26.11 -15.86
CA ASN A 50 4.07 27.38 -16.12
C ASN A 50 4.77 28.27 -17.17
N ALA A 51 6.05 28.08 -17.39
CA ALA A 51 6.82 28.79 -18.42
C ALA A 51 6.68 28.18 -19.83
N VAL A 52 6.11 26.95 -19.94
CA VAL A 52 5.88 26.29 -21.24
C VAL A 52 4.54 26.76 -21.82
N PRO A 53 4.49 27.23 -23.07
CA PRO A 53 3.22 27.56 -23.72
C PRO A 53 2.26 26.34 -23.70
N MET A 54 1.01 26.58 -23.35
CA MET A 54 -0.02 25.52 -23.24
C MET A 54 -0.20 24.75 -24.58
N PHE A 55 -0.10 25.48 -25.71
CA PHE A 55 -0.21 24.89 -27.02
C PHE A 55 1.13 25.02 -27.78
N GLY A 56 1.59 23.90 -28.33
CA GLY A 56 2.83 23.86 -29.13
C GLY A 56 4.14 23.97 -28.35
N GLY A 57 4.10 24.07 -27.02
CA GLY A 57 5.32 24.18 -26.20
C GLY A 57 5.98 22.82 -25.91
N ALA A 58 5.24 21.71 -26.01
CA ALA A 58 5.77 20.38 -25.80
C ALA A 58 6.51 19.86 -27.05
N LYS A 59 7.68 19.27 -26.84
CA LYS A 59 8.37 18.48 -27.87
C LYS A 59 7.74 17.10 -27.92
N LEU A 60 7.25 16.70 -29.09
CA LEU A 60 6.58 15.44 -29.31
C LEU A 60 7.46 14.51 -30.15
N VAL A 61 7.34 13.22 -29.91
CA VAL A 61 7.85 12.15 -30.77
C VAL A 61 6.66 11.24 -31.13
N ASP A 62 6.66 10.71 -32.35
CA ASP A 62 5.71 9.68 -32.73
C ASP A 62 5.95 8.44 -31.86
N PHE A 63 4.86 7.82 -31.39
CA PHE A 63 4.96 6.71 -30.44
C PHE A 63 5.70 5.50 -31.01
N ASP A 64 5.39 5.12 -32.27
CA ASP A 64 5.99 3.96 -32.93
C ASP A 64 7.47 4.21 -33.25
N GLU A 65 7.82 5.45 -33.62
CA GLU A 65 9.21 5.86 -33.84
C GLU A 65 9.98 5.87 -32.49
N GLY A 66 9.35 6.31 -31.42
CA GLY A 66 9.90 6.26 -30.06
C GLY A 66 10.24 4.84 -29.63
N ILE A 67 9.34 3.89 -29.87
CA ILE A 67 9.58 2.47 -29.60
C ILE A 67 10.72 1.91 -30.47
N LYS A 68 10.68 2.17 -31.79
CA LYS A 68 11.71 1.66 -32.73
C LYS A 68 13.12 2.19 -32.42
N SER A 69 13.21 3.43 -31.97
CA SER A 69 14.51 4.04 -31.61
C SER A 69 15.00 3.70 -30.21
N GLY A 70 14.20 3.01 -29.39
CA GLY A 70 14.51 2.75 -27.99
C GLY A 70 14.37 3.98 -27.08
N MET A 71 13.75 5.07 -27.56
CA MET A 71 13.43 6.24 -26.72
C MET A 71 12.28 5.94 -25.75
N ILE A 72 11.37 5.05 -26.16
CA ILE A 72 10.26 4.55 -25.34
C ILE A 72 10.48 3.06 -25.15
N GLU A 73 10.54 2.64 -23.90
CA GLU A 73 10.66 1.23 -23.50
C GLU A 73 9.60 0.89 -22.47
N PHE A 74 9.01 -0.31 -22.57
CA PHE A 74 8.14 -0.85 -21.54
C PHE A 74 8.97 -1.55 -20.46
N ILE A 75 8.53 -1.42 -19.20
CA ILE A 75 9.12 -2.15 -18.08
C ILE A 75 8.94 -3.65 -18.31
N LYS A 76 10.03 -4.40 -18.20
CA LYS A 76 10.05 -5.84 -18.39
C LYS A 76 9.55 -6.58 -17.16
N GLN A 77 9.17 -7.84 -17.35
CA GLN A 77 8.63 -8.68 -16.27
C GLN A 77 9.63 -8.90 -15.13
N ASP A 78 10.93 -8.96 -15.42
CA ASP A 78 11.98 -9.13 -14.41
C ASP A 78 12.01 -8.01 -13.37
N VAL A 79 11.72 -6.77 -13.78
CA VAL A 79 11.62 -5.63 -12.84
C VAL A 79 10.40 -5.79 -11.92
N ILE A 80 9.29 -6.32 -12.46
CA ILE A 80 8.07 -6.59 -11.67
C ILE A 80 8.32 -7.74 -10.70
N GLU A 81 8.98 -8.81 -11.14
CA GLU A 81 9.33 -9.94 -10.29
C GLU A 81 10.28 -9.51 -9.16
N ALA A 82 11.31 -8.70 -9.47
CA ALA A 82 12.21 -8.15 -8.47
C ALA A 82 11.49 -7.26 -7.43
N TYR A 83 10.49 -6.49 -7.87
CA TYR A 83 9.62 -5.75 -6.94
C TYR A 83 8.86 -6.69 -5.99
N LEU A 84 8.22 -7.72 -6.54
CA LEU A 84 7.48 -8.68 -5.73
C LEU A 84 8.40 -9.47 -4.78
N ASP A 85 9.65 -9.72 -5.17
CA ASP A 85 10.65 -10.32 -4.30
C ASP A 85 10.98 -9.41 -3.10
N GLU A 86 11.13 -8.10 -3.32
CA GLU A 86 11.35 -7.14 -2.22
C GLU A 86 10.14 -7.05 -1.28
N VAL A 87 8.93 -7.04 -1.83
CA VAL A 87 7.69 -7.10 -1.03
C VAL A 87 7.68 -8.37 -0.18
N GLN A 88 7.93 -9.53 -0.79
CA GLN A 88 7.90 -10.82 -0.10
C GLN A 88 8.93 -10.94 1.02
N LYS A 89 10.10 -10.32 0.90
CA LYS A 89 11.12 -10.27 1.97
C LYS A 89 10.62 -9.62 3.26
N GLN A 90 9.56 -8.84 3.20
CA GLN A 90 8.99 -8.18 4.37
C GLN A 90 8.07 -9.09 5.19
N GLN A 91 7.81 -10.33 4.75
CA GLN A 91 7.07 -11.32 5.54
C GLN A 91 7.77 -11.58 6.88
N ILE A 92 6.95 -11.73 7.92
CA ILE A 92 7.41 -12.04 9.27
C ILE A 92 7.32 -13.54 9.51
N HIS A 93 6.17 -14.15 9.14
CA HIS A 93 5.87 -15.57 9.24
C HIS A 93 5.59 -16.20 7.86
N PRO A 94 6.61 -16.58 7.08
CA PRO A 94 6.45 -17.02 5.68
C PRO A 94 5.44 -18.16 5.46
N GLU A 95 5.32 -19.09 6.42
CA GLU A 95 4.49 -20.29 6.27
C GLU A 95 3.03 -20.11 6.70
N VAL A 96 2.70 -19.01 7.40
CA VAL A 96 1.40 -18.89 8.06
C VAL A 96 0.24 -18.79 7.09
N CYS A 97 0.41 -18.08 5.98
CA CYS A 97 -0.64 -17.95 4.97
C CYS A 97 -0.94 -19.28 4.28
N ALA A 98 0.09 -20.09 4.00
CA ALA A 98 -0.07 -21.38 3.32
C ALA A 98 -0.79 -22.42 4.20
N THR A 99 -0.64 -22.33 5.53
CA THR A 99 -1.16 -23.32 6.48
C THR A 99 -2.47 -22.93 7.15
N SER A 100 -2.83 -21.64 7.15
CA SER A 100 -4.01 -21.14 7.88
C SER A 100 -5.35 -21.43 7.20
N GLY A 101 -5.38 -21.72 5.90
CA GLY A 101 -6.60 -21.83 5.12
C GLY A 101 -7.39 -20.50 5.03
N LEU A 102 -6.70 -19.36 5.04
CA LEU A 102 -7.30 -18.04 4.95
C LEU A 102 -8.05 -17.86 3.64
N LYS A 103 -9.32 -17.44 3.73
CA LYS A 103 -10.19 -17.14 2.58
C LYS A 103 -10.34 -15.64 2.41
N VAL A 104 -10.03 -15.14 1.23
CA VAL A 104 -10.05 -13.71 0.92
C VAL A 104 -11.01 -13.43 -0.23
N VAL A 105 -11.89 -12.45 -0.07
CA VAL A 105 -12.54 -11.76 -1.18
C VAL A 105 -11.73 -10.51 -1.47
N TYR A 106 -11.36 -10.29 -2.72
CA TYR A 106 -10.54 -9.15 -3.14
C TYR A 106 -11.25 -8.31 -4.21
N THR A 107 -11.20 -7.00 -4.06
CA THR A 107 -11.57 -6.06 -5.13
C THR A 107 -10.47 -5.04 -5.38
N PRO A 108 -9.96 -4.94 -6.63
CA PRO A 108 -9.08 -3.85 -7.05
C PRO A 108 -9.83 -2.56 -7.38
N LEU A 109 -11.15 -2.48 -7.22
CA LEU A 109 -12.00 -1.33 -7.57
C LEU A 109 -11.73 -0.82 -9.01
N ASN A 110 -11.68 -1.72 -9.99
CA ASN A 110 -11.30 -1.45 -11.37
C ASN A 110 -9.93 -0.79 -11.54
N GLY A 111 -9.00 -1.00 -10.59
CA GLY A 111 -7.69 -0.40 -10.56
C GLY A 111 -6.55 -1.31 -10.97
N THR A 112 -5.33 -0.81 -10.78
CA THR A 112 -4.08 -1.47 -11.17
C THR A 112 -3.66 -2.60 -10.25
N GLY A 113 -4.25 -2.70 -9.06
CA GLY A 113 -3.91 -3.69 -8.03
C GLY A 113 -4.21 -5.14 -8.41
N ASN A 114 -5.10 -5.40 -9.38
CA ASN A 114 -5.53 -6.75 -9.75
C ASN A 114 -4.35 -7.74 -9.89
N LYS A 115 -3.39 -7.43 -10.75
CA LYS A 115 -2.26 -8.34 -11.01
C LYS A 115 -1.27 -8.43 -9.85
N PRO A 116 -0.69 -7.32 -9.33
CA PRO A 116 0.36 -7.39 -8.34
C PRO A 116 -0.12 -7.90 -6.98
N VAL A 117 -1.33 -7.50 -6.51
CA VAL A 117 -1.87 -8.01 -5.25
C VAL A 117 -2.15 -9.50 -5.33
N ARG A 118 -2.79 -9.98 -6.41
CA ARG A 118 -3.00 -11.43 -6.57
C ARG A 118 -1.70 -12.21 -6.69
N ALA A 119 -0.68 -11.63 -7.34
CA ALA A 119 0.63 -12.26 -7.46
C ALA A 119 1.30 -12.41 -6.09
N ILE A 120 1.32 -11.36 -5.27
CA ILE A 120 1.92 -11.44 -3.94
C ILE A 120 1.14 -12.38 -3.02
N LEU A 121 -0.20 -12.33 -3.01
CA LEU A 121 -1.01 -13.25 -2.20
C LEU A 121 -0.77 -14.71 -2.58
N LYS A 122 -0.63 -15.01 -3.88
CA LYS A 122 -0.25 -16.35 -4.34
C LYS A 122 1.14 -16.76 -3.86
N ARG A 123 2.13 -15.86 -3.93
CA ARG A 123 3.52 -16.14 -3.50
C ARG A 123 3.61 -16.45 -2.01
N ILE A 124 2.83 -15.78 -1.17
CA ILE A 124 2.79 -16.02 0.27
C ILE A 124 1.90 -17.21 0.68
N GLY A 125 1.26 -17.88 -0.29
CA GLY A 125 0.51 -19.11 -0.06
C GLY A 125 -0.97 -18.93 0.27
N VAL A 126 -1.57 -17.75 0.04
CA VAL A 126 -3.03 -17.59 0.12
C VAL A 126 -3.66 -18.27 -1.08
N SER A 127 -4.27 -19.44 -0.88
CA SER A 127 -4.81 -20.28 -1.94
C SER A 127 -6.24 -19.94 -2.35
N GLU A 128 -7.02 -19.37 -1.44
CA GLU A 128 -8.44 -19.07 -1.66
C GLU A 128 -8.67 -17.56 -1.78
N VAL A 129 -8.46 -17.01 -2.98
CA VAL A 129 -8.72 -15.60 -3.31
C VAL A 129 -9.84 -15.54 -4.35
N THR A 130 -11.01 -15.01 -3.95
CA THR A 130 -12.14 -14.76 -4.86
C THR A 130 -12.18 -13.28 -5.21
N VAL A 131 -12.03 -12.94 -6.48
CA VAL A 131 -12.06 -11.55 -6.95
C VAL A 131 -13.48 -11.14 -7.29
N VAL A 132 -13.86 -9.90 -6.99
CA VAL A 132 -15.15 -9.32 -7.40
C VAL A 132 -15.15 -9.15 -8.92
N PRO A 133 -15.95 -9.92 -9.67
CA PRO A 133 -15.82 -9.99 -11.13
C PRO A 133 -16.03 -8.66 -11.86
N GLU A 134 -16.99 -7.86 -11.41
CA GLU A 134 -17.36 -6.58 -12.02
C GLU A 134 -16.30 -5.49 -11.81
N GLN A 135 -15.39 -5.70 -10.84
CA GLN A 135 -14.34 -4.76 -10.46
C GLN A 135 -12.95 -5.29 -10.76
N GLU A 136 -12.82 -6.49 -11.32
CA GLU A 136 -11.54 -7.16 -11.55
C GLU A 136 -10.66 -6.42 -12.55
N MET A 137 -11.24 -6.07 -13.70
CA MET A 137 -10.47 -5.46 -14.78
C MET A 137 -10.35 -3.95 -14.61
N PRO A 138 -9.17 -3.36 -14.90
CA PRO A 138 -9.01 -1.92 -14.88
C PRO A 138 -10.00 -1.21 -15.82
N ASP A 139 -10.73 -0.23 -15.27
CA ASP A 139 -11.65 0.62 -16.03
C ASP A 139 -11.66 2.02 -15.43
N GLY A 140 -11.10 2.99 -16.16
CA GLY A 140 -11.01 4.38 -15.71
C GLY A 140 -12.36 5.12 -15.63
N HIS A 141 -13.47 4.52 -16.07
CA HIS A 141 -14.81 5.06 -15.88
C HIS A 141 -15.45 4.64 -14.55
N PHE A 142 -14.90 3.62 -13.87
CA PHE A 142 -15.40 3.09 -12.60
C PHE A 142 -16.91 2.81 -12.61
N PRO A 143 -17.42 1.97 -13.52
CA PRO A 143 -18.85 1.84 -13.80
C PRO A 143 -19.68 1.34 -12.60
N THR A 144 -19.04 0.60 -11.70
CA THR A 144 -19.72 0.05 -10.51
C THR A 144 -19.43 0.84 -9.24
N CYS A 145 -18.49 1.77 -9.27
CA CYS A 145 -18.05 2.53 -8.10
C CYS A 145 -17.55 3.92 -8.51
N PRO A 146 -18.45 4.90 -8.73
CA PRO A 146 -18.07 6.25 -9.18
C PRO A 146 -17.08 6.98 -8.26
N PHE A 147 -16.95 6.54 -7.01
CA PHE A 147 -15.99 7.02 -6.03
C PHE A 147 -15.20 5.82 -5.47
N PRO A 148 -14.13 5.36 -6.16
CA PRO A 148 -13.43 4.10 -5.87
C PRO A 148 -12.47 4.23 -4.66
N ASN A 149 -13.04 4.63 -3.51
CA ASN A 149 -12.30 4.80 -2.26
C ASN A 149 -12.57 3.63 -1.29
N PRO A 150 -11.57 2.79 -0.96
CA PRO A 150 -11.75 1.66 -0.06
C PRO A 150 -12.10 2.05 1.39
N GLU A 151 -12.08 3.33 1.73
CA GLU A 151 -12.51 3.85 3.04
C GLU A 151 -14.04 3.86 3.19
N ILE A 152 -14.78 3.91 2.09
CA ILE A 152 -16.23 4.07 2.12
C ILE A 152 -16.97 2.77 1.82
N LYS A 153 -18.04 2.54 2.57
CA LYS A 153 -18.84 1.32 2.48
C LYS A 153 -19.45 1.12 1.09
N GLU A 154 -19.84 2.20 0.45
CA GLU A 154 -20.44 2.20 -0.89
C GLU A 154 -19.50 1.63 -1.94
N ALA A 155 -18.20 1.91 -1.86
CA ALA A 155 -17.19 1.35 -2.75
C ALA A 155 -17.04 -0.16 -2.56
N LEU A 156 -17.22 -0.63 -1.33
CA LEU A 156 -17.10 -2.05 -0.96
C LEU A 156 -18.40 -2.85 -1.16
N HIS A 157 -19.47 -2.23 -1.65
CA HIS A 157 -20.80 -2.85 -1.72
C HIS A 157 -20.77 -4.20 -2.43
N LEU A 158 -20.23 -4.30 -3.64
CA LEU A 158 -20.16 -5.58 -4.39
C LEU A 158 -19.30 -6.63 -3.68
N GLY A 159 -18.20 -6.23 -3.08
CA GLY A 159 -17.38 -7.11 -2.26
C GLY A 159 -18.13 -7.63 -1.04
N LEU A 160 -18.87 -6.76 -0.34
CA LEU A 160 -19.69 -7.13 0.81
C LEU A 160 -20.86 -8.06 0.40
N GLU A 161 -21.50 -7.85 -0.77
CA GLU A 161 -22.51 -8.78 -1.28
C GLU A 161 -21.89 -10.15 -1.61
N LEU A 162 -20.72 -10.17 -2.24
CA LEU A 162 -20.02 -11.42 -2.54
C LEU A 162 -19.62 -12.18 -1.25
N CYS A 163 -19.29 -11.45 -0.19
CA CYS A 163 -18.96 -12.03 1.12
C CYS A 163 -20.13 -12.81 1.73
N LYS A 164 -21.39 -12.46 1.45
CA LYS A 164 -22.56 -13.21 1.94
C LYS A 164 -22.59 -14.64 1.41
N THR A 165 -22.08 -14.85 0.19
CA THR A 165 -22.06 -16.16 -0.49
C THR A 165 -20.76 -16.91 -0.20
N VAL A 166 -19.61 -16.23 -0.37
CA VAL A 166 -18.27 -16.83 -0.23
C VAL A 166 -17.90 -17.07 1.23
N LYS A 167 -18.40 -16.23 2.14
CA LYS A 167 -18.09 -16.23 3.58
C LYS A 167 -16.57 -16.26 3.83
N PRO A 168 -15.82 -15.26 3.33
CA PRO A 168 -14.39 -15.17 3.54
C PRO A 168 -14.06 -14.77 4.97
N ASP A 169 -12.83 -15.01 5.36
CA ASP A 169 -12.25 -14.49 6.63
C ASP A 169 -11.91 -13.00 6.51
N LEU A 170 -11.67 -12.52 5.29
CA LEU A 170 -11.25 -11.16 4.99
C LEU A 170 -11.80 -10.67 3.66
N LEU A 171 -12.42 -9.49 3.63
CA LEU A 171 -12.60 -8.67 2.43
C LEU A 171 -11.43 -7.68 2.37
N LEU A 172 -10.76 -7.65 1.23
CA LEU A 172 -9.63 -6.79 0.92
C LEU A 172 -9.98 -5.91 -0.29
N ALA A 173 -9.73 -4.61 -0.20
CA ALA A 173 -9.96 -3.68 -1.30
C ALA A 173 -8.78 -2.73 -1.47
N THR A 174 -8.34 -2.52 -2.72
CA THR A 174 -7.33 -1.50 -3.04
C THR A 174 -7.92 -0.41 -3.91
N ASP A 175 -7.44 0.82 -3.75
CA ASP A 175 -7.82 1.93 -4.60
C ASP A 175 -7.21 1.81 -6.02
N PRO A 176 -7.65 2.64 -7.00
CA PRO A 176 -7.26 2.45 -8.40
C PRO A 176 -5.76 2.50 -8.69
N ASP A 177 -4.97 3.34 -8.02
CA ASP A 177 -3.52 3.40 -8.18
C ASP A 177 -2.76 2.48 -7.23
N CYS A 178 -3.50 1.67 -6.44
CA CYS A 178 -2.97 0.61 -5.60
C CYS A 178 -1.98 1.10 -4.54
N ASP A 179 -2.31 2.22 -3.89
CA ASP A 179 -1.51 2.76 -2.80
C ASP A 179 -2.25 2.75 -1.44
N ARG A 180 -3.55 2.41 -1.41
CA ARG A 180 -4.38 2.27 -0.21
C ARG A 180 -5.05 0.91 -0.12
N VAL A 181 -5.26 0.43 1.11
CA VAL A 181 -5.93 -0.85 1.38
C VAL A 181 -6.99 -0.69 2.45
N GLY A 182 -8.24 -0.98 2.11
CA GLY A 182 -9.34 -1.11 3.05
C GLY A 182 -9.70 -2.57 3.29
N ILE A 183 -10.20 -2.88 4.49
CA ILE A 183 -10.63 -4.23 4.85
C ILE A 183 -11.96 -4.28 5.57
N ALA A 184 -12.63 -5.42 5.45
CA ALA A 184 -13.73 -5.79 6.33
C ALA A 184 -13.59 -7.25 6.77
N VAL A 185 -14.01 -7.54 7.99
CA VAL A 185 -13.92 -8.86 8.59
C VAL A 185 -15.29 -9.33 9.10
N PRO A 186 -15.54 -10.64 9.24
CA PRO A 186 -16.79 -11.15 9.77
C PRO A 186 -17.05 -10.64 11.21
N GLY A 187 -18.24 -10.05 11.42
CA GLY A 187 -18.74 -9.67 12.74
C GLY A 187 -19.43 -10.82 13.45
N LYS A 188 -19.71 -10.64 14.73
CA LYS A 188 -20.41 -11.63 15.58
C LYS A 188 -21.86 -11.89 15.12
N ASP A 189 -22.46 -10.94 14.45
CA ASP A 189 -23.83 -11.01 13.90
C ASP A 189 -23.91 -11.53 12.45
N GLY A 190 -22.77 -11.92 11.86
CA GLY A 190 -22.65 -12.38 10.48
C GLY A 190 -22.54 -11.27 9.45
N ASN A 191 -22.62 -10.01 9.84
CA ASN A 191 -22.29 -8.87 8.99
C ASN A 191 -20.79 -8.60 8.98
N TYR A 192 -20.29 -7.99 7.90
CA TYR A 192 -18.87 -7.62 7.83
C TYR A 192 -18.65 -6.23 8.44
N VAL A 193 -17.65 -6.11 9.29
CA VAL A 193 -17.23 -4.89 9.98
C VAL A 193 -16.03 -4.31 9.24
N LEU A 194 -16.18 -3.06 8.80
CA LEU A 194 -15.08 -2.30 8.18
C LEU A 194 -14.13 -1.83 9.28
N PHE A 195 -12.83 -1.92 9.00
CA PHE A 195 -11.79 -1.33 9.84
C PHE A 195 -11.34 0.00 9.26
N SER A 196 -11.14 0.99 10.11
CA SER A 196 -10.54 2.26 9.72
C SER A 196 -9.06 2.12 9.43
N GLY A 197 -8.49 3.06 8.65
CA GLY A 197 -7.06 3.08 8.37
C GLY A 197 -6.21 3.20 9.64
N ASN A 198 -6.72 3.92 10.63
CA ASN A 198 -6.09 4.01 11.96
C ASN A 198 -6.04 2.66 12.69
N GLU A 199 -7.15 1.92 12.69
CA GLU A 199 -7.19 0.60 13.33
C GLU A 199 -6.23 -0.37 12.64
N VAL A 200 -6.27 -0.45 11.33
CA VAL A 200 -5.37 -1.34 10.56
C VAL A 200 -3.91 -0.94 10.74
N GLY A 201 -3.59 0.37 10.68
CA GLY A 201 -2.23 0.87 10.87
C GLY A 201 -1.66 0.54 12.25
N ALA A 202 -2.46 0.75 13.31
CA ALA A 202 -2.05 0.43 14.69
C ALA A 202 -1.89 -1.09 14.89
N MET A 203 -2.83 -1.90 14.38
CA MET A 203 -2.75 -3.36 14.45
C MET A 203 -1.54 -3.92 13.70
N LEU A 204 -1.23 -3.38 12.51
CA LEU A 204 -0.03 -3.78 11.76
C LEU A 204 1.24 -3.41 12.52
N LEU A 205 1.31 -2.19 13.09
CA LEU A 205 2.46 -1.78 13.89
C LEU A 205 2.68 -2.72 15.07
N GLU A 206 1.62 -3.02 15.84
CA GLU A 206 1.69 -3.94 16.98
C GLU A 206 2.14 -5.34 16.52
N TYR A 207 1.51 -5.88 15.49
CA TYR A 207 1.85 -7.19 14.91
C TYR A 207 3.32 -7.26 14.48
N ILE A 208 3.81 -6.26 13.73
CA ILE A 208 5.19 -6.17 13.26
C ILE A 208 6.15 -6.13 14.45
N CYS A 209 5.88 -5.29 15.44
CA CYS A 209 6.74 -5.14 16.61
C CYS A 209 6.79 -6.43 17.43
N LYS A 210 5.65 -6.96 17.81
CA LYS A 210 5.51 -8.15 18.62
C LYS A 210 6.19 -9.37 17.99
N GLU A 211 5.86 -9.64 16.74
CA GLU A 211 6.33 -10.85 16.08
C GLU A 211 7.81 -10.75 15.63
N ARG A 212 8.29 -9.57 15.21
CA ARG A 212 9.74 -9.39 14.95
C ARG A 212 10.58 -9.53 16.21
N ILE A 213 10.10 -9.06 17.37
CA ILE A 213 10.79 -9.25 18.65
C ILE A 213 10.79 -10.73 19.03
N ALA A 214 9.64 -11.42 18.95
CA ALA A 214 9.53 -12.84 19.26
C ALA A 214 10.47 -13.72 18.41
N LEU A 215 10.69 -13.34 17.16
CA LEU A 215 11.58 -14.02 16.21
C LEU A 215 13.04 -13.55 16.26
N GLY A 216 13.38 -12.56 17.10
CA GLY A 216 14.71 -11.97 17.12
C GLY A 216 15.10 -11.20 15.83
N LYS A 217 14.11 -10.73 15.07
CA LYS A 217 14.28 -10.02 13.79
C LYS A 217 14.09 -8.50 13.89
N MET A 218 13.85 -7.98 15.10
CA MET A 218 13.71 -6.53 15.30
C MET A 218 15.09 -5.85 15.11
N PRO A 219 15.22 -4.82 14.27
CA PRO A 219 16.48 -4.09 14.14
C PRO A 219 16.83 -3.34 15.43
N LYS A 220 18.07 -2.94 15.57
CA LYS A 220 18.48 -2.04 16.65
C LYS A 220 17.91 -0.65 16.41
N ASN A 221 17.38 -0.01 17.47
CA ASN A 221 16.78 1.32 17.41
C ASN A 221 15.74 1.44 16.28
N PRO A 222 14.70 0.60 16.25
CA PRO A 222 13.71 0.57 15.18
C PRO A 222 12.96 1.92 15.09
N VAL A 223 12.59 2.29 13.88
CA VAL A 223 11.86 3.53 13.59
C VAL A 223 10.54 3.19 12.89
N ALA A 224 9.45 3.74 13.41
CA ALA A 224 8.17 3.81 12.71
C ALA A 224 7.79 5.27 12.44
N VAL A 225 7.03 5.52 11.38
CA VAL A 225 6.65 6.88 10.98
C VAL A 225 5.15 6.95 10.72
N LYS A 226 4.48 7.99 11.22
CA LYS A 226 3.06 8.23 10.92
C LYS A 226 2.76 9.71 10.70
N SER A 227 1.61 10.00 10.08
CA SER A 227 1.13 11.38 10.01
C SER A 227 0.69 11.87 11.39
N ILE A 228 0.79 13.17 11.64
CA ILE A 228 0.37 13.80 12.91
C ILE A 228 -1.12 13.66 13.21
N VAL A 229 -1.93 13.35 12.18
CA VAL A 229 -3.37 13.13 12.32
C VAL A 229 -3.75 11.65 12.46
N SER A 230 -2.76 10.75 12.36
CA SER A 230 -2.97 9.33 12.63
C SER A 230 -3.07 9.08 14.14
N THR A 231 -3.69 7.96 14.48
CA THR A 231 -4.05 7.61 15.87
C THR A 231 -2.87 7.68 16.86
N ALA A 232 -3.13 8.24 18.05
CA ALA A 232 -2.16 8.31 19.16
C ALA A 232 -1.87 6.92 19.78
N ILE A 233 -2.73 5.91 19.59
CA ILE A 233 -2.47 4.53 20.02
C ILE A 233 -1.13 4.02 19.46
N ALA A 234 -0.78 4.41 18.23
CA ALA A 234 0.49 4.02 17.63
C ALA A 234 1.71 4.56 18.38
N ASP A 235 1.60 5.71 19.02
CA ASP A 235 2.68 6.26 19.87
C ASP A 235 2.87 5.40 21.13
N GLU A 236 1.79 4.95 21.75
CA GLU A 236 1.86 4.07 22.93
C GLU A 236 2.37 2.66 22.54
N ILE A 237 1.91 2.09 21.43
CA ILE A 237 2.45 0.84 20.90
C ILE A 237 3.97 0.98 20.68
N ALA A 238 4.41 2.02 19.99
CA ALA A 238 5.83 2.23 19.71
C ALA A 238 6.65 2.32 21.00
N LYS A 239 6.14 3.01 22.02
CA LYS A 239 6.77 3.15 23.33
C LYS A 239 6.90 1.79 24.03
N ASP A 240 5.85 0.99 24.03
CA ASP A 240 5.84 -0.33 24.69
C ASP A 240 6.84 -1.31 24.07
N TYR A 241 7.05 -1.22 22.75
CA TYR A 241 7.99 -2.06 22.02
C TYR A 241 9.37 -1.42 21.81
N GLY A 242 9.64 -0.24 22.38
CA GLY A 242 10.94 0.44 22.24
C GLY A 242 11.24 0.93 20.82
N VAL A 243 10.22 1.35 20.09
CA VAL A 243 10.31 1.89 18.72
C VAL A 243 10.33 3.41 18.75
N GLU A 244 11.24 4.03 18.02
CA GLU A 244 11.23 5.47 17.78
C GLU A 244 10.06 5.82 16.85
N MET A 245 9.00 6.48 17.38
CA MET A 245 7.91 6.99 16.57
C MET A 245 8.20 8.39 16.06
N ARG A 246 8.23 8.57 14.74
CA ARG A 246 8.34 9.88 14.10
C ARG A 246 6.97 10.33 13.58
N ASN A 247 6.54 11.51 14.06
CA ASN A 247 5.30 12.14 13.64
C ASN A 247 5.61 13.20 12.58
N VAL A 248 5.05 13.05 11.36
CA VAL A 248 5.29 13.94 10.23
C VAL A 248 4.00 14.62 9.75
N LEU A 249 4.11 15.64 8.91
CA LEU A 249 2.95 16.25 8.28
C LEU A 249 2.19 15.25 7.40
N THR A 250 0.91 15.52 7.16
CA THR A 250 0.06 14.71 6.28
C THR A 250 0.61 14.70 4.85
N GLY A 251 0.68 13.52 4.28
CA GLY A 251 1.22 13.24 2.95
C GLY A 251 2.41 12.30 3.02
N PHE A 252 2.27 11.14 2.38
CA PHE A 252 3.24 10.04 2.48
C PHE A 252 4.65 10.41 2.03
N LYS A 253 4.80 11.49 1.23
CA LYS A 253 6.09 12.07 0.87
C LYS A 253 6.96 12.43 2.09
N PHE A 254 6.34 12.84 3.19
CA PHE A 254 7.07 13.13 4.43
C PHE A 254 7.50 11.85 5.17
N ILE A 255 6.75 10.75 5.04
CA ILE A 255 7.20 9.43 5.49
C ILE A 255 8.36 8.95 4.61
N GLY A 256 8.24 9.07 3.29
CA GLY A 256 9.31 8.75 2.34
C GLY A 256 10.59 9.55 2.59
N GLU A 257 10.48 10.83 2.96
CA GLU A 257 11.61 11.69 3.33
C GLU A 257 12.35 11.15 4.58
N GLN A 258 11.62 10.69 5.61
CA GLN A 258 12.24 10.09 6.80
C GLN A 258 13.03 8.82 6.46
N ILE A 259 12.52 8.00 5.54
CA ILE A 259 13.26 6.84 5.03
C ILE A 259 14.52 7.31 4.29
N GLY A 260 14.43 8.39 3.51
CA GLY A 260 15.59 9.00 2.83
C GLY A 260 16.68 9.46 3.80
N TYR A 261 16.30 10.08 4.92
CA TYR A 261 17.24 10.47 5.98
C TYR A 261 17.93 9.27 6.63
N LEU A 262 17.19 8.19 6.90
CA LEU A 262 17.78 6.95 7.40
C LEU A 262 18.74 6.32 6.39
N GLU A 263 18.38 6.31 5.10
CA GLU A 263 19.25 5.79 4.04
C GLU A 263 20.54 6.60 3.91
N ALA A 264 20.45 7.93 3.94
CA ALA A 264 21.62 8.82 3.90
C ALA A 264 22.55 8.63 5.10
N ALA A 265 22.02 8.21 6.24
CA ALA A 265 22.79 7.87 7.43
C ALA A 265 23.34 6.43 7.41
N GLY A 266 23.02 5.62 6.40
CA GLY A 266 23.36 4.19 6.37
C GLY A 266 22.52 3.33 7.33
N GLU A 267 21.35 3.80 7.72
CA GLU A 267 20.48 3.21 8.75
C GLU A 267 19.09 2.83 8.21
N ALA A 268 18.95 2.62 6.89
CA ALA A 268 17.66 2.32 6.25
C ALA A 268 16.93 1.12 6.88
N ASP A 269 17.67 0.14 7.38
CA ASP A 269 17.13 -1.08 8.01
C ASP A 269 16.40 -0.80 9.34
N ARG A 270 16.59 0.37 9.94
CA ARG A 270 15.85 0.79 11.14
C ARG A 270 14.38 1.07 10.85
N PHE A 271 14.03 1.45 9.63
CA PHE A 271 12.62 1.68 9.25
C PHE A 271 11.88 0.35 9.21
N ILE A 272 10.88 0.20 10.08
CA ILE A 272 10.08 -1.02 10.18
C ILE A 272 8.68 -0.87 9.60
N PHE A 273 8.05 0.33 9.72
CA PHE A 273 6.69 0.56 9.26
C PHE A 273 6.37 2.07 9.17
N GLY A 274 5.55 2.42 8.20
CA GLY A 274 4.96 3.76 8.08
C GLY A 274 3.50 3.69 7.63
N PHE A 275 2.66 4.61 8.14
CA PHE A 275 1.26 4.65 7.75
C PHE A 275 0.61 6.02 7.90
N GLU A 276 -0.48 6.19 7.17
CA GLU A 276 -1.43 7.30 7.30
C GLU A 276 -2.82 6.78 7.63
N GLU A 277 -3.63 7.59 8.32
CA GLU A 277 -5.02 7.29 8.66
C GLU A 277 -5.88 7.02 7.42
N SER A 278 -5.47 7.55 6.28
CA SER A 278 -6.11 7.41 4.98
C SER A 278 -5.75 6.09 4.26
N TYR A 279 -5.58 5.00 5.03
CA TYR A 279 -5.41 3.63 4.52
C TYR A 279 -4.11 3.36 3.73
N GLY A 280 -3.13 4.25 3.82
CA GLY A 280 -1.81 4.10 3.21
C GLY A 280 -0.81 3.46 4.16
N TYR A 281 -0.16 2.37 3.75
CA TYR A 281 0.79 1.61 4.56
C TYR A 281 2.08 1.33 3.78
N LEU A 282 3.19 1.21 4.52
CA LEU A 282 4.47 0.77 3.98
C LEU A 282 5.27 0.00 5.03
N GLY A 283 5.68 -1.21 4.71
CA GLY A 283 6.61 -2.01 5.51
C GLY A 283 7.92 -2.20 4.77
N GLY A 284 9.02 -1.67 5.30
CA GLY A 284 10.33 -1.73 4.66
C GLY A 284 10.67 -0.52 3.80
N SER A 285 11.97 -0.39 3.48
CA SER A 285 12.55 0.82 2.90
C SER A 285 12.82 0.75 1.39
N TYR A 286 12.30 -0.28 0.69
CA TYR A 286 12.55 -0.54 -0.73
C TYR A 286 11.87 0.47 -1.68
N VAL A 287 10.80 1.13 -1.23
CA VAL A 287 10.09 2.23 -1.90
C VAL A 287 9.97 3.43 -0.97
N ARG A 288 9.49 4.58 -1.51
CA ARG A 288 9.34 5.85 -0.78
C ARG A 288 7.91 6.39 -0.82
N ASP A 289 6.95 5.54 -1.11
CA ASP A 289 5.52 5.88 -1.12
C ASP A 289 4.74 4.71 -0.51
N LYS A 290 3.49 4.96 -0.13
CA LYS A 290 2.57 3.91 0.31
C LYS A 290 2.39 2.88 -0.78
N ASP A 291 2.22 1.65 -0.37
CA ASP A 291 2.19 0.50 -1.26
C ASP A 291 1.11 -0.49 -0.80
N ALA A 292 0.02 -0.56 -1.57
CA ALA A 292 -1.08 -1.46 -1.23
C ALA A 292 -0.73 -2.94 -1.45
N VAL A 293 0.31 -3.26 -2.21
CA VAL A 293 0.73 -4.65 -2.41
C VAL A 293 1.34 -5.21 -1.12
N ILE A 294 2.26 -4.45 -0.48
CA ILE A 294 2.78 -4.85 0.83
C ILE A 294 1.72 -4.72 1.93
N GLY A 295 0.87 -3.68 1.87
CA GLY A 295 -0.25 -3.53 2.79
C GLY A 295 -1.16 -4.76 2.76
N SER A 296 -1.54 -5.21 1.56
CA SER A 296 -2.34 -6.43 1.36
C SER A 296 -1.64 -7.68 1.87
N MET A 297 -0.34 -7.81 1.61
CA MET A 297 0.47 -8.93 2.08
C MET A 297 0.50 -9.00 3.61
N LEU A 298 0.87 -7.91 4.27
CA LEU A 298 0.98 -7.86 5.74
C LEU A 298 -0.38 -8.04 6.44
N ILE A 299 -1.45 -7.48 5.88
CA ILE A 299 -2.81 -7.66 6.39
C ILE A 299 -3.23 -9.13 6.30
N CYS A 300 -3.00 -9.80 5.16
CA CYS A 300 -3.31 -11.22 5.00
C CYS A 300 -2.44 -12.09 5.91
N GLU A 301 -1.17 -11.77 6.08
CA GLU A 301 -0.28 -12.49 7.01
C GLU A 301 -0.74 -12.32 8.46
N MET A 302 -1.06 -11.11 8.89
CA MET A 302 -1.62 -10.84 10.21
C MET A 302 -2.93 -11.60 10.44
N ALA A 303 -3.84 -11.59 9.47
CA ALA A 303 -5.10 -12.33 9.54
C ALA A 303 -4.88 -13.84 9.65
N ALA A 304 -3.97 -14.38 8.84
CA ALA A 304 -3.57 -15.78 8.87
C ALA A 304 -2.92 -16.18 10.22
N TYR A 305 -2.07 -15.32 10.76
CA TYR A 305 -1.43 -15.51 12.05
C TYR A 305 -2.46 -15.59 13.18
N TYR A 306 -3.32 -14.58 13.31
CA TYR A 306 -4.35 -14.59 14.35
C TYR A 306 -5.31 -15.79 14.22
N ARG A 307 -5.71 -16.12 12.98
CA ARG A 307 -6.50 -17.32 12.70
C ARG A 307 -5.79 -18.60 13.18
N SER A 308 -4.49 -18.72 12.95
CA SER A 308 -3.70 -19.92 13.34
C SER A 308 -3.66 -20.16 14.85
N ILE A 309 -3.80 -19.11 15.64
CA ILE A 309 -3.86 -19.17 17.11
C ILE A 309 -5.29 -19.09 17.66
N GLY A 310 -6.31 -19.18 16.79
CA GLY A 310 -7.73 -19.20 17.17
C GLY A 310 -8.30 -17.86 17.61
N VAL A 311 -7.69 -16.74 17.20
CA VAL A 311 -8.12 -15.36 17.50
C VAL A 311 -8.64 -14.71 16.22
N SER A 312 -9.80 -14.07 16.27
CA SER A 312 -10.31 -13.26 15.17
C SER A 312 -9.64 -11.88 15.13
N LEU A 313 -9.63 -11.23 13.94
CA LEU A 313 -9.11 -9.86 13.85
C LEU A 313 -9.93 -8.86 14.68
N LEU A 314 -11.22 -9.12 14.93
CA LEU A 314 -12.03 -8.30 15.84
C LEU A 314 -11.52 -8.41 17.28
N GLU A 315 -11.24 -9.63 17.74
CA GLU A 315 -10.70 -9.86 19.08
C GLU A 315 -9.29 -9.29 19.22
N ALA A 316 -8.45 -9.42 18.19
CA ALA A 316 -7.12 -8.80 18.15
C ALA A 316 -7.21 -7.28 18.26
N ARG A 317 -8.12 -6.65 17.51
CA ARG A 317 -8.40 -5.21 17.60
C ARG A 317 -8.87 -4.80 19.01
N GLU A 318 -9.81 -5.54 19.60
CA GLU A 318 -10.30 -5.28 20.96
C GLU A 318 -9.18 -5.43 22.00
N ALA A 319 -8.25 -6.35 21.78
CA ALA A 319 -7.09 -6.55 22.65
C ALA A 319 -6.07 -5.39 22.57
N MET A 320 -5.83 -4.87 21.37
CA MET A 320 -4.95 -3.73 21.15
C MET A 320 -5.42 -2.46 21.88
N TYR A 321 -6.73 -2.30 22.09
CA TYR A 321 -7.30 -1.15 22.83
C TYR A 321 -7.23 -1.27 24.36
N LYS A 322 -6.76 -2.37 24.90
CA LYS A 322 -6.63 -2.65 26.35
C LYS A 322 -5.24 -2.39 26.88
#